data_62f9388b5c521ebeb990745f44034521
#
_entry.id   62f9388b5c521ebeb990745f44034521
#
_cell.length_a   1.000
_cell.length_b   1.000
_cell.length_c   1.000
_cell.angle_alpha   90.00
_cell.angle_beta   90.00
_cell.angle_gamma   90.00
#
_symmetry.space_group_name_H-M   'P 1'
#
loop_
_entity.id
_entity.type
_entity.pdbx_description
1 polymer ?
#
loop_
_entity_poly.entity_id
_entity_poly.type
_entity_poly.pdbx_seq_one_letter_code
_entity_poly.pdbx_strand_id
1 'polypeptide(L)'
;SQTVRSFMAITSAICSSFKQELLQGKHDFDSSGGHTFKIALFTSSATLGASTTDYSTSNEITNTAGSAYTAGGATLTNQGVSLSGTTAFTDFADVSYSSASFTANGALIYNTTTDGGSGTTDAVAVIAFGGDKTATNGTFTIQFPTADASSAILRLA
;
A
#
# COMPACT_ATOMS: atom_id res chain seq x y z
N SER A 1 16.13 -35.88 0.53
CA SER A 1 16.30 -34.58 1.17
C SER A 1 15.19 -33.66 0.73
N GLN A 2 14.43 -33.11 1.66
CA GLN A 2 13.42 -32.13 1.35
C GLN A 2 14.08 -30.76 1.35
N THR A 3 14.10 -30.11 0.19
CA THR A 3 14.55 -28.73 0.08
C THR A 3 13.37 -27.85 0.43
N VAL A 4 13.42 -27.20 1.59
CA VAL A 4 12.47 -26.15 1.93
C VAL A 4 12.82 -24.94 1.06
N ARG A 5 12.02 -24.67 0.04
CA ARG A 5 12.12 -23.42 -0.71
C ARG A 5 11.37 -22.35 0.06
N SER A 6 12.09 -21.40 0.62
CA SER A 6 11.51 -20.15 1.06
C SER A 6 11.06 -19.40 -0.18
N PHE A 7 9.75 -19.32 -0.41
CA PHE A 7 9.20 -18.50 -1.49
C PHE A 7 9.16 -17.06 -1.01
N MET A 8 10.04 -16.22 -1.55
CA MET A 8 9.87 -14.78 -1.49
C MET A 8 8.66 -14.42 -2.33
N ALA A 9 7.65 -13.79 -1.74
CA ALA A 9 6.42 -13.45 -2.42
C ALA A 9 5.77 -12.21 -1.81
N ILE A 10 5.00 -11.51 -2.64
CA ILE A 10 4.09 -10.46 -2.20
C ILE A 10 2.71 -11.09 -2.06
N THR A 11 2.14 -11.01 -0.87
CA THR A 11 0.81 -11.54 -0.57
C THR A 11 -0.09 -10.41 -0.08
N SER A 12 -1.24 -10.22 -0.72
CA SER A 12 -2.22 -9.22 -0.28
C SER A 12 -2.69 -9.49 1.13
N ALA A 13 -2.57 -8.49 1.99
CA ALA A 13 -2.99 -8.58 3.38
C ALA A 13 -3.12 -7.19 4.01
N ILE A 14 -3.99 -7.07 5.01
CA ILE A 14 -3.90 -6.01 6.00
C ILE A 14 -2.82 -6.41 7.00
N CYS A 15 -1.86 -5.53 7.24
CA CYS A 15 -0.73 -5.83 8.12
C CYS A 15 -1.19 -6.02 9.58
N SER A 16 -0.66 -7.04 10.24
CA SER A 16 -1.07 -7.36 11.63
C SER A 16 -0.70 -6.25 12.59
N SER A 17 0.47 -5.63 12.41
CA SER A 17 0.88 -4.46 13.20
C SER A 17 -0.07 -3.28 13.05
N PHE A 18 -0.58 -3.05 11.84
CA PHE A 18 -1.57 -2.01 11.58
C PHE A 18 -2.86 -2.25 12.38
N LYS A 19 -3.34 -3.49 12.45
CA LYS A 19 -4.56 -3.82 13.20
C LYS A 19 -4.41 -3.46 14.68
N GLN A 20 -3.25 -3.75 15.27
CA GLN A 20 -2.95 -3.38 16.65
C GLN A 20 -2.88 -1.86 16.80
N GLU A 21 -2.18 -1.19 15.91
CA GLU A 21 -2.00 0.27 15.93
C GLU A 21 -3.32 1.00 15.72
N LEU A 22 -4.22 0.46 14.90
CA LEU A 22 -5.55 1.02 14.69
C LEU A 22 -6.36 1.04 15.99
N LEU A 23 -6.33 -0.06 16.77
CA LEU A 23 -6.99 -0.13 18.07
C LEU A 23 -6.33 0.79 19.10
N GLN A 24 -5.08 1.17 18.91
CA GLN A 24 -4.36 2.13 19.73
C GLN A 24 -4.58 3.60 19.31
N GLY A 25 -5.38 3.83 18.27
CA GLY A 25 -5.65 5.17 17.76
C GLY A 25 -4.48 5.82 17.02
N LYS A 26 -3.60 5.03 16.42
CA LYS A 26 -2.36 5.54 15.79
C LYS A 26 -2.50 5.90 14.32
N HIS A 27 -3.62 5.57 13.68
CA HIS A 27 -3.86 5.85 12.27
C HIS A 27 -5.15 6.64 12.10
N ASP A 28 -5.09 7.74 11.37
CA ASP A 28 -6.21 8.62 11.09
C ASP A 28 -6.40 8.77 9.57
N PHE A 29 -7.54 8.26 9.07
CA PHE A 29 -7.87 8.25 7.64
C PHE A 29 -8.79 9.39 7.23
N ASP A 30 -9.02 10.40 8.06
CA ASP A 30 -9.85 11.53 7.70
C ASP A 30 -9.31 12.24 6.46
N SER A 31 -10.23 12.71 5.60
CA SER A 31 -9.86 13.42 4.37
C SER A 31 -9.32 14.82 4.64
N SER A 32 -9.64 15.39 5.79
CA SER A 32 -9.16 16.71 6.24
C SER A 32 -8.58 16.56 7.64
N GLY A 33 -7.32 16.91 7.80
CA GLY A 33 -6.61 16.78 9.09
C GLY A 33 -6.16 15.37 9.43
N GLY A 34 -6.42 14.38 8.57
CA GLY A 34 -5.93 13.02 8.74
C GLY A 34 -4.44 12.85 8.42
N HIS A 35 -3.95 11.64 8.57
CA HIS A 35 -2.57 11.31 8.29
C HIS A 35 -2.27 11.25 6.79
N THR A 36 -0.99 11.34 6.44
CA THR A 36 -0.51 11.17 5.07
C THR A 36 -0.02 9.75 4.86
N PHE A 37 -0.63 9.07 3.89
CA PHE A 37 -0.25 7.71 3.50
C PHE A 37 0.45 7.74 2.14
N LYS A 38 1.37 6.80 1.94
CA LYS A 38 2.03 6.59 0.65
C LYS A 38 1.87 5.15 0.19
N ILE A 39 2.00 4.96 -1.12
CA ILE A 39 2.05 3.64 -1.74
C ILE A 39 3.37 3.47 -2.48
N ALA A 40 4.17 2.52 -2.04
CA ALA A 40 5.45 2.17 -2.67
C ALA A 40 5.30 0.89 -3.49
N LEU A 41 6.02 0.80 -4.59
CA LEU A 41 5.96 -0.31 -5.54
C LEU A 41 7.21 -1.19 -5.41
N PHE A 42 7.01 -2.50 -5.55
CA PHE A 42 8.06 -3.49 -5.30
C PHE A 42 8.19 -4.49 -6.43
N THR A 43 9.41 -5.00 -6.59
CA THR A 43 9.70 -6.08 -7.54
C THR A 43 9.23 -7.42 -7.00
N SER A 44 9.20 -8.44 -7.86
CA SER A 44 8.86 -9.82 -7.47
C SER A 44 9.82 -10.46 -6.46
N SER A 45 10.99 -9.86 -6.23
CA SER A 45 11.94 -10.31 -5.21
C SER A 45 11.57 -9.88 -3.79
N ALA A 46 10.60 -9.00 -3.63
CA ALA A 46 10.17 -8.55 -2.32
C ALA A 46 9.40 -9.64 -1.56
N THR A 47 9.53 -9.63 -0.25
CA THR A 47 8.70 -10.42 0.66
C THR A 47 7.84 -9.47 1.47
N LEU A 48 6.55 -9.39 1.16
CA LEU A 48 5.58 -8.52 1.81
C LEU A 48 4.31 -9.30 2.08
N GLY A 49 3.70 -9.02 3.22
CA GLY A 49 2.45 -9.69 3.62
C GLY A 49 1.96 -9.22 4.97
N ALA A 50 1.14 -10.04 5.63
CA ALA A 50 0.54 -9.72 6.93
C ALA A 50 1.56 -9.42 8.03
N SER A 51 2.77 -9.95 7.95
CA SER A 51 3.82 -9.74 8.93
C SER A 51 4.71 -8.53 8.65
N THR A 52 4.48 -7.81 7.57
CA THR A 52 5.21 -6.57 7.25
C THR A 52 4.84 -5.50 8.25
N THR A 53 5.83 -4.89 8.88
CA THR A 53 5.63 -3.88 9.93
C THR A 53 5.96 -2.47 9.47
N ASP A 54 6.88 -2.34 8.52
CA ASP A 54 7.42 -1.05 8.09
C ASP A 54 7.76 -1.03 6.61
N TYR A 55 7.69 0.16 6.03
CA TYR A 55 8.29 0.43 4.72
C TYR A 55 9.81 0.39 4.82
N SER A 56 10.43 -0.24 3.84
CA SER A 56 11.87 -0.14 3.58
C SER A 56 12.12 -0.13 2.07
N THR A 57 13.30 0.26 1.66
CA THR A 57 13.68 0.31 0.24
C THR A 57 14.08 -1.05 -0.32
N SER A 58 14.09 -2.12 0.49
CA SER A 58 14.47 -3.47 0.06
C SER A 58 13.55 -3.99 -1.04
N ASN A 59 14.11 -4.20 -2.23
CA ASN A 59 13.39 -4.66 -3.42
C ASN A 59 12.29 -3.70 -3.92
N GLU A 60 12.34 -2.45 -3.52
CA GLU A 60 11.52 -1.41 -4.14
C GLU A 60 11.98 -1.23 -5.60
N ILE A 61 11.04 -0.86 -6.49
CA ILE A 61 11.41 -0.64 -7.89
C ILE A 61 12.38 0.55 -7.99
N THR A 62 13.31 0.46 -8.94
CA THR A 62 14.39 1.43 -9.05
C THR A 62 13.87 2.79 -9.52
N ASN A 63 14.31 3.86 -8.84
CA ASN A 63 14.12 5.23 -9.32
C ASN A 63 15.11 5.50 -10.46
N THR A 64 14.75 5.07 -11.65
CA THR A 64 15.55 5.27 -12.87
C THR A 64 15.05 6.52 -13.59
N ALA A 65 15.95 7.33 -14.11
CA ALA A 65 15.60 8.52 -14.89
C ALA A 65 14.65 8.14 -16.04
N GLY A 66 13.52 8.85 -16.16
CA GLY A 66 12.49 8.58 -17.15
C GLY A 66 11.50 7.48 -16.79
N SER A 67 11.62 6.85 -15.62
CA SER A 67 10.67 5.81 -15.19
C SER A 67 9.33 6.37 -14.70
N ALA A 68 9.29 7.62 -14.27
CA ALA A 68 8.20 8.30 -13.58
C ALA A 68 7.99 7.84 -12.13
N TYR A 69 8.81 6.95 -11.61
CA TYR A 69 8.72 6.48 -10.22
C TYR A 69 9.77 7.16 -9.35
N THR A 70 9.37 7.55 -8.15
CA THR A 70 10.28 8.10 -7.13
C THR A 70 10.28 7.17 -5.91
N ALA A 71 11.46 6.86 -5.37
CA ALA A 71 11.60 6.04 -4.18
C ALA A 71 10.75 6.59 -3.02
N GLY A 72 10.11 5.69 -2.28
CA GLY A 72 9.10 6.02 -1.28
C GLY A 72 7.68 5.97 -1.82
N GLY A 73 7.52 6.09 -3.13
CA GLY A 73 6.23 5.96 -3.80
C GLY A 73 5.43 7.25 -3.88
N ALA A 74 4.17 7.12 -4.24
CA ALA A 74 3.24 8.25 -4.41
C ALA A 74 2.46 8.51 -3.13
N THR A 75 2.18 9.78 -2.86
CA THR A 75 1.27 10.19 -1.79
C THR A 75 -0.17 9.83 -2.18
N LEU A 76 -0.87 9.15 -1.29
CA LEU A 76 -2.27 8.78 -1.47
C LEU A 76 -3.19 9.94 -1.08
N THR A 77 -4.37 9.98 -1.70
CA THR A 77 -5.45 10.91 -1.32
C THR A 77 -6.48 10.15 -0.51
N ASN A 78 -6.62 10.52 0.77
CA ASN A 78 -7.64 9.95 1.65
C ASN A 78 -9.03 10.35 1.17
N GLN A 79 -9.93 9.37 1.08
CA GLN A 79 -11.34 9.63 0.74
C GLN A 79 -12.24 9.78 1.97
N GLY A 80 -11.64 9.77 3.17
CA GLY A 80 -12.35 9.90 4.43
C GLY A 80 -12.91 8.59 4.96
N VAL A 81 -13.54 8.66 6.11
CA VAL A 81 -14.14 7.53 6.79
C VAL A 81 -15.65 7.66 6.76
N SER A 82 -16.35 6.58 6.42
CA SER A 82 -17.81 6.54 6.34
C SER A 82 -18.35 5.31 7.07
N LEU A 83 -19.61 5.40 7.46
CA LEU A 83 -20.35 4.30 8.05
C LEU A 83 -21.59 4.01 7.20
N SER A 84 -21.75 2.77 6.79
CA SER A 84 -22.94 2.30 6.10
C SER A 84 -23.47 1.05 6.82
N GLY A 85 -24.67 1.15 7.37
CA GLY A 85 -25.17 0.10 8.26
C GLY A 85 -24.26 -0.07 9.46
N THR A 86 -23.69 -1.25 9.64
CA THR A 86 -22.77 -1.59 10.73
C THR A 86 -21.30 -1.62 10.29
N THR A 87 -21.00 -1.26 9.04
CA THR A 87 -19.65 -1.33 8.48
C THR A 87 -19.04 0.06 8.34
N ALA A 88 -17.94 0.29 9.04
CA ALA A 88 -17.09 1.46 8.82
C ALA A 88 -16.08 1.15 7.72
N PHE A 89 -15.81 2.13 6.86
CA PHE A 89 -14.87 1.92 5.76
C PHE A 89 -14.13 3.19 5.36
N THR A 90 -12.99 3.00 4.73
CA THR A 90 -12.21 4.06 4.09
C THR A 90 -11.54 3.53 2.84
N ASP A 91 -11.19 4.43 1.94
CA ASP A 91 -10.51 4.12 0.68
C ASP A 91 -9.61 5.28 0.26
N PHE A 92 -8.88 5.09 -0.83
CA PHE A 92 -8.03 6.11 -1.43
C PHE A 92 -8.41 6.34 -2.88
N ALA A 93 -8.13 7.55 -3.39
CA ALA A 93 -8.25 7.82 -4.83
C ALA A 93 -7.21 7.01 -5.62
N ASP A 94 -7.53 6.68 -6.85
CA ASP A 94 -6.63 5.98 -7.76
C ASP A 94 -5.33 6.76 -7.98
N VAL A 95 -4.23 6.04 -8.20
CA VAL A 95 -2.90 6.62 -8.45
C VAL A 95 -2.48 6.30 -9.87
N SER A 96 -2.09 7.32 -10.62
CA SER A 96 -1.60 7.15 -11.99
C SER A 96 -0.20 7.74 -12.15
N TYR A 97 0.64 7.00 -12.88
CA TYR A 97 1.96 7.44 -13.32
C TYR A 97 1.91 7.62 -14.83
N SER A 98 2.06 8.86 -15.29
CA SER A 98 2.12 9.18 -16.74
C SER A 98 3.53 9.01 -17.26
N SER A 99 3.65 8.62 -18.53
CA SER A 99 4.95 8.39 -19.19
C SER A 99 5.84 7.45 -18.37
N ALA A 100 5.22 6.41 -17.82
CA ALA A 100 5.88 5.45 -16.96
C ALA A 100 6.64 4.39 -17.75
N SER A 101 7.80 4.01 -17.23
CA SER A 101 8.61 2.90 -17.75
C SER A 101 9.19 2.13 -16.56
N PHE A 102 8.41 1.19 -16.04
CA PHE A 102 8.83 0.32 -14.93
C PHE A 102 7.99 -0.96 -14.88
N THR A 103 8.49 -1.93 -14.12
CA THR A 103 7.79 -3.18 -13.81
C THR A 103 7.61 -3.27 -12.29
N ALA A 104 6.41 -3.56 -11.83
CA ALA A 104 6.09 -3.77 -10.43
C ALA A 104 5.28 -5.06 -10.24
N ASN A 105 5.50 -5.73 -9.12
CA ASN A 105 4.81 -6.98 -8.77
C ASN A 105 3.78 -6.79 -7.66
N GLY A 106 3.93 -5.75 -6.86
CA GLY A 106 3.03 -5.42 -5.77
C GLY A 106 3.34 -4.09 -5.12
N ALA A 107 2.58 -3.76 -4.09
CA ALA A 107 2.64 -2.46 -3.43
C ALA A 107 2.49 -2.60 -1.91
N LEU A 108 3.06 -1.63 -1.19
CA LEU A 108 2.87 -1.44 0.24
C LEU A 108 2.28 -0.06 0.49
N ILE A 109 1.16 -0.02 1.20
CA ILE A 109 0.60 1.22 1.75
C ILE A 109 1.17 1.39 3.15
N TYR A 110 1.73 2.56 3.44
CA TYR A 110 2.30 2.88 4.75
C TYR A 110 1.96 4.30 5.17
N ASN A 111 1.98 4.55 6.49
CA ASN A 111 1.66 5.83 7.08
C ASN A 111 2.95 6.61 7.33
N THR A 112 3.02 7.86 6.83
CA THR A 112 4.17 8.73 7.03
C THR A 112 4.03 9.66 8.23
N THR A 113 2.88 9.64 8.91
CA THR A 113 2.53 10.57 9.99
C THR A 113 1.84 9.90 11.17
N THR A 114 2.11 8.59 11.38
CA THR A 114 1.52 7.79 12.46
C THR A 114 1.66 8.47 13.83
N ASP A 115 0.61 8.47 14.62
CA ASP A 115 0.64 8.94 16.00
C ASP A 115 1.29 7.90 16.92
N GLY A 116 2.59 7.98 17.05
CA GLY A 116 3.41 6.98 17.76
C GLY A 116 4.13 6.05 16.78
N GLY A 117 4.72 4.97 17.25
CA GLY A 117 5.50 4.07 16.41
C GLY A 117 6.69 4.76 15.75
N SER A 118 6.99 4.42 14.49
CA SER A 118 8.06 5.06 13.72
C SER A 118 7.70 6.46 13.24
N GLY A 119 6.41 6.77 13.12
CA GLY A 119 5.89 8.04 12.64
C GLY A 119 6.06 8.28 11.13
N THR A 120 6.79 7.43 10.39
CA THR A 120 7.12 7.67 8.99
C THR A 120 7.06 6.43 8.09
N THR A 121 7.05 5.23 8.64
CA THR A 121 7.18 3.97 7.86
C THR A 121 6.17 2.89 8.23
N ASP A 122 5.23 3.14 9.14
CA ASP A 122 4.36 2.09 9.66
C ASP A 122 3.45 1.52 8.57
N ALA A 123 3.58 0.21 8.33
CA ALA A 123 2.86 -0.50 7.29
C ALA A 123 1.36 -0.58 7.60
N VAL A 124 0.55 -0.46 6.56
CA VAL A 124 -0.91 -0.56 6.62
C VAL A 124 -1.41 -1.80 5.89
N ALA A 125 -1.13 -1.89 4.60
CA ALA A 125 -1.64 -2.96 3.75
C ALA A 125 -0.68 -3.29 2.62
N VAL A 126 -0.67 -4.54 2.22
CA VAL A 126 0.08 -5.05 1.06
C VAL A 126 -0.91 -5.44 -0.04
N ILE A 127 -0.59 -5.07 -1.27
CA ILE A 127 -1.36 -5.42 -2.46
C ILE A 127 -0.48 -6.21 -3.41
N ALA A 128 -0.81 -7.46 -3.67
CA ALA A 128 -0.18 -8.27 -4.70
C ALA A 128 -0.89 -8.02 -6.03
N PHE A 129 -0.14 -7.79 -7.09
CA PHE A 129 -0.71 -7.55 -8.43
C PHE A 129 -1.02 -8.85 -9.19
N GLY A 130 -0.70 -10.01 -8.63
CA GLY A 130 -0.92 -11.30 -9.27
C GLY A 130 0.08 -11.65 -10.37
N GLY A 131 1.21 -10.96 -10.41
CA GLY A 131 2.28 -11.09 -11.38
C GLY A 131 2.90 -9.75 -11.69
N ASP A 132 3.92 -9.75 -12.54
CA ASP A 132 4.56 -8.51 -12.97
C ASP A 132 3.61 -7.70 -13.86
N LYS A 133 3.54 -6.40 -13.58
CA LYS A 133 2.83 -5.41 -14.40
C LYS A 133 3.84 -4.41 -14.90
N THR A 134 3.84 -4.16 -16.20
CA THR A 134 4.84 -3.32 -16.88
C THR A 134 4.17 -2.20 -17.63
N ALA A 135 4.70 -1.00 -17.47
CA ALA A 135 4.45 0.12 -18.37
C ALA A 135 5.72 0.44 -19.16
N THR A 136 5.58 0.80 -20.43
CA THR A 136 6.66 1.24 -21.30
C THR A 136 6.21 2.51 -22.01
N ASN A 137 6.75 3.65 -21.60
CA ASN A 137 6.34 4.98 -22.10
C ASN A 137 4.81 5.16 -22.08
N GLY A 138 4.16 4.67 -21.03
CA GLY A 138 2.71 4.64 -20.93
C GLY A 138 2.21 5.02 -19.55
N THR A 139 0.91 4.90 -19.33
CA THR A 139 0.30 5.16 -18.03
C THR A 139 0.23 3.88 -17.21
N PHE A 140 0.75 3.93 -15.98
CA PHE A 140 0.57 2.88 -14.99
C PHE A 140 -0.42 3.37 -13.95
N THR A 141 -1.55 2.68 -13.79
CA THR A 141 -2.59 3.07 -12.85
C THR A 141 -2.79 2.01 -11.78
N ILE A 142 -2.80 2.44 -10.52
CA ILE A 142 -3.25 1.62 -9.38
C ILE A 142 -4.68 2.03 -9.12
N GLN A 143 -5.62 1.13 -9.40
CA GLN A 143 -7.03 1.36 -9.21
C GLN A 143 -7.46 0.76 -7.87
N PHE A 144 -7.95 1.61 -6.98
CA PHE A 144 -8.51 1.18 -5.70
C PHE A 144 -9.96 0.69 -5.90
N PRO A 145 -10.45 -0.20 -5.01
CA PRO A 145 -11.85 -0.62 -5.04
C PRO A 145 -12.81 0.56 -4.88
N THR A 146 -14.08 0.34 -5.20
CA THR A 146 -15.13 1.32 -4.94
C THR A 146 -15.20 1.62 -3.43
N ALA A 147 -15.30 2.89 -3.08
CA ALA A 147 -15.40 3.34 -1.69
C ALA A 147 -16.82 3.10 -1.15
N ASP A 148 -17.10 1.86 -0.77
CA ASP A 148 -18.37 1.44 -0.19
C ASP A 148 -18.16 0.37 0.88
N ALA A 149 -19.23 0.01 1.60
CA ALA A 149 -19.18 -0.94 2.71
C ALA A 149 -18.87 -2.38 2.27
N SER A 150 -18.95 -2.69 0.97
CA SER A 150 -18.71 -4.03 0.44
C SER A 150 -17.32 -4.17 -0.20
N SER A 151 -16.74 -3.10 -0.70
CA SER A 151 -15.58 -3.15 -1.61
C SER A 151 -14.38 -2.35 -1.14
N ALA A 152 -14.54 -1.34 -0.29
CA ALA A 152 -13.47 -0.44 0.13
C ALA A 152 -12.23 -1.20 0.62
N ILE A 153 -11.05 -0.60 0.46
CA ILE A 153 -9.77 -1.25 0.79
C ILE A 153 -9.65 -1.60 2.27
N LEU A 154 -10.23 -0.79 3.15
CA LEU A 154 -10.27 -1.03 4.60
C LEU A 154 -11.72 -0.98 5.08
N ARG A 155 -12.15 -2.06 5.74
CA ARG A 155 -13.51 -2.21 6.26
C ARG A 155 -13.49 -2.85 7.64
N LEU A 156 -14.31 -2.32 8.52
CA LEU A 156 -14.59 -2.89 9.84
C LEU A 156 -16.09 -3.20 9.90
N ALA A 157 -16.41 -4.47 9.81
CA ALA A 157 -17.79 -4.95 9.82
C ALA A 157 -18.23 -5.41 11.21
#